data_410faca1d914e8a12d2c1e33ab05d370
#
_entry.id   410faca1d914e8a12d2c1e33ab05d370
#
_cell.length_a   1.000
_cell.length_b   1.000
_cell.length_c   1.000
_cell.angle_alpha   90.00
_cell.angle_beta   90.00
_cell.angle_gamma   90.00
#
_symmetry.space_group_name_H-M   'P 1'
#
loop_
_entity.id
_entity.type
_entity.pdbx_description
1 polymer ?
#
loop_
_entity_poly.entity_id
_entity_poly.type
_entity_poly.pdbx_seq_one_letter_code
_entity_poly.pdbx_strand_id
1 'polypeptide(L)'
;MAAAWNGGYIINRHVMQKNNFPKEVLGSPLGLMMIGGKVLSPPLFSRPVLSFDTNGRPHIARLTLDFPGSICTNNPSAPQIAWQKNAINPEVPPHDDPAVYTLNYEKGSIPIEDRALLVLCGNRVAQILLPEDGLEVVPMQPMGLHVSVPLDRYYDELSDTYFEGTEVQFDFAWSTFWQDMVDAVEAGPLLLRNNRIAIDLLTEGWKTKNSKLTQAGRLDLETLRGPKLGVGLTRNGVILLLAVNGRIRDSVGATYRELALLLKEQEAFSAMCFDPGGSVTLVTQGQVRNIPPHNEDVENNPYVAPPEPRPVGGAVLAAYPRQKERK
;
A
#
# COMPACT_ATOMS: atom_id res chain seq x y z
N MET A 1 8.73 -19.22 13.77
CA MET A 1 8.50 -18.52 12.49
C MET A 1 8.98 -19.41 11.37
N ALA A 2 8.13 -19.70 10.37
CA ALA A 2 8.50 -20.52 9.22
C ALA A 2 9.20 -19.67 8.15
N ALA A 3 8.60 -18.54 7.80
CA ALA A 3 9.13 -17.57 6.86
C ALA A 3 8.67 -16.16 7.19
N ALA A 4 9.41 -15.17 6.71
CA ALA A 4 9.00 -13.77 6.70
C ALA A 4 9.56 -13.09 5.46
N TRP A 5 8.84 -12.07 4.97
CA TRP A 5 9.31 -11.26 3.86
C TRP A 5 8.79 -9.83 3.97
N ASN A 6 9.47 -8.89 3.30
CA ASN A 6 9.05 -7.50 3.32
C ASN A 6 7.66 -7.31 2.74
N GLY A 7 6.95 -6.33 3.27
CA GLY A 7 5.59 -5.96 2.86
C GLY A 7 5.52 -5.13 1.58
N GLY A 8 4.44 -4.37 1.48
CA GLY A 8 4.18 -3.44 0.39
C GLY A 8 5.01 -2.15 0.47
N TYR A 9 4.65 -1.19 -0.36
CA TYR A 9 5.32 0.11 -0.42
C TYR A 9 4.97 0.99 0.76
N ILE A 10 5.92 1.80 1.19
CA ILE A 10 5.77 2.74 2.30
C ILE A 10 6.33 4.12 1.95
N ILE A 11 5.92 5.13 2.68
CA ILE A 11 6.58 6.43 2.69
C ILE A 11 7.90 6.29 3.44
N ASN A 12 9.00 6.15 2.71
CA ASN A 12 10.33 6.09 3.29
C ASN A 12 10.92 7.49 3.49
N ARG A 13 12.07 7.58 4.19
CA ARG A 13 12.73 8.88 4.47
C ARG A 13 13.02 9.69 3.20
N HIS A 14 13.48 9.06 2.13
CA HIS A 14 13.78 9.75 0.87
C HIS A 14 12.51 10.32 0.22
N VAL A 15 11.43 9.55 0.16
CA VAL A 15 10.13 10.00 -0.35
C VAL A 15 9.57 11.15 0.50
N MET A 16 9.65 11.02 1.82
CA MET A 16 9.21 12.05 2.77
C MET A 16 9.96 13.36 2.54
N GLN A 17 11.29 13.33 2.51
CA GLN A 17 12.13 14.51 2.33
C GLN A 17 11.94 15.16 0.95
N LYS A 18 11.90 14.34 -0.11
CA LYS A 18 11.74 14.82 -1.49
C LYS A 18 10.41 15.58 -1.71
N ASN A 19 9.36 15.16 -1.03
CA ASN A 19 8.03 15.73 -1.17
C ASN A 19 7.66 16.68 -0.02
N ASN A 20 8.58 16.94 0.90
CA ASN A 20 8.38 17.78 2.09
C ASN A 20 7.18 17.33 2.94
N PHE A 21 7.00 16.01 3.11
CA PHE A 21 5.94 15.47 3.95
C PHE A 21 6.25 15.63 5.44
N PRO A 22 5.22 15.70 6.30
CA PRO A 22 5.39 15.66 7.75
C PRO A 22 6.16 14.41 8.20
N LYS A 23 6.94 14.51 9.29
CA LYS A 23 7.74 13.37 9.79
C LYS A 23 6.87 12.20 10.26
N GLU A 24 5.68 12.49 10.69
CA GLU A 24 4.69 11.56 11.23
C GLU A 24 4.20 10.54 10.20
N VAL A 25 4.35 10.84 8.89
CA VAL A 25 3.98 9.91 7.82
C VAL A 25 5.06 8.89 7.48
N LEU A 26 6.24 8.99 8.09
CA LEU A 26 7.34 8.06 7.83
C LEU A 26 6.92 6.62 8.20
N GLY A 27 7.06 5.71 7.24
CA GLY A 27 6.67 4.31 7.40
C GLY A 27 5.20 4.01 7.10
N SER A 28 4.37 5.03 6.84
CA SER A 28 2.97 4.81 6.47
C SER A 28 2.87 3.98 5.19
N PRO A 29 1.98 2.97 5.14
CA PRO A 29 1.75 2.18 3.94
C PRO A 29 1.19 3.03 2.79
N LEU A 30 1.62 2.71 1.57
CA LEU A 30 1.09 3.28 0.32
C LEU A 30 0.12 2.27 -0.31
N GLY A 31 -0.94 1.94 0.40
CA GLY A 31 -1.98 1.02 0.00
C GLY A 31 -2.56 0.24 1.18
N LEU A 32 -3.44 -0.71 0.88
CA LEU A 32 -4.13 -1.48 1.91
C LEU A 32 -3.15 -2.22 2.83
N MET A 33 -3.38 -2.04 4.13
CA MET A 33 -2.88 -2.90 5.19
C MET A 33 -4.01 -3.23 6.15
N MET A 34 -4.28 -4.52 6.33
CA MET A 34 -5.30 -5.03 7.25
C MET A 34 -4.69 -6.14 8.11
N ILE A 35 -4.96 -6.10 9.41
CA ILE A 35 -4.46 -7.08 10.38
C ILE A 35 -5.62 -7.45 11.31
N GLY A 36 -5.93 -8.73 11.40
CA GLY A 36 -7.00 -9.25 12.25
C GLY A 36 -8.38 -8.63 11.94
N GLY A 37 -8.67 -8.36 10.67
CA GLY A 37 -9.89 -7.69 10.21
C GLY A 37 -9.90 -6.17 10.37
N LYS A 38 -8.89 -5.58 11.00
CA LYS A 38 -8.78 -4.13 11.19
C LYS A 38 -7.97 -3.49 10.06
N VAL A 39 -8.55 -2.53 9.37
CA VAL A 39 -7.85 -1.74 8.34
C VAL A 39 -6.96 -0.70 9.02
N LEU A 40 -5.65 -0.82 8.78
CA LEU A 40 -4.62 0.10 9.27
C LEU A 40 -4.20 1.12 8.20
N SER A 41 -4.49 0.84 6.95
CA SER A 41 -4.31 1.76 5.82
C SER A 41 -5.30 1.37 4.73
N PRO A 42 -5.99 2.33 4.11
CA PRO A 42 -6.96 2.03 3.06
C PRO A 42 -6.27 1.71 1.72
N PRO A 43 -6.99 1.11 0.74
CA PRO A 43 -6.49 0.99 -0.61
C PRO A 43 -6.40 2.38 -1.25
N LEU A 44 -5.22 2.72 -1.80
CA LEU A 44 -4.94 4.04 -2.39
C LEU A 44 -4.84 3.99 -3.91
N PHE A 45 -4.63 2.80 -4.47
CA PHE A 45 -4.47 2.53 -5.90
C PHE A 45 -5.37 1.35 -6.30
N SER A 46 -5.22 0.85 -7.53
CA SER A 46 -5.90 -0.36 -8.04
C SER A 46 -4.92 -1.53 -8.12
N ARG A 47 -4.20 -1.80 -7.04
CA ARG A 47 -3.09 -2.74 -7.00
C ARG A 47 -3.50 -4.12 -6.48
N PRO A 48 -2.68 -5.16 -6.74
CA PRO A 48 -2.91 -6.47 -6.16
C PRO A 48 -2.66 -6.46 -4.66
N VAL A 49 -3.45 -7.25 -3.98
CA VAL A 49 -3.41 -7.48 -2.54
C VAL A 49 -3.20 -8.97 -2.32
N LEU A 50 -2.22 -9.33 -1.49
CA LEU A 50 -2.15 -10.63 -0.86
C LEU A 50 -3.02 -10.58 0.39
N SER A 51 -4.02 -11.44 0.48
CA SER A 51 -4.92 -11.52 1.63
C SER A 51 -5.08 -12.94 2.13
N PHE A 52 -5.52 -13.07 3.38
CA PHE A 52 -5.81 -14.33 4.02
C PHE A 52 -7.23 -14.28 4.58
N ASP A 53 -8.03 -15.30 4.28
CA ASP A 53 -9.39 -15.41 4.78
C ASP A 53 -9.43 -15.94 6.23
N THR A 54 -10.61 -16.01 6.82
CA THR A 54 -10.86 -16.53 8.17
C THR A 54 -10.41 -17.99 8.36
N ASN A 55 -10.21 -18.75 7.28
CA ASN A 55 -9.68 -20.10 7.28
C ASN A 55 -8.16 -20.14 7.09
N GLY A 56 -7.50 -18.97 6.95
CA GLY A 56 -6.07 -18.86 6.67
C GLY A 56 -5.69 -19.17 5.23
N ARG A 57 -6.65 -19.22 4.29
CA ARG A 57 -6.36 -19.46 2.87
C ARG A 57 -5.85 -18.18 2.22
N PRO A 58 -4.75 -18.28 1.46
CA PRO A 58 -4.18 -17.12 0.77
C PRO A 58 -4.94 -16.81 -0.54
N HIS A 59 -5.07 -15.53 -0.84
CA HIS A 59 -5.68 -15.01 -2.06
C HIS A 59 -4.81 -13.89 -2.65
N ILE A 60 -4.76 -13.77 -3.97
CA ILE A 60 -4.18 -12.62 -4.68
C ILE A 60 -5.26 -12.06 -5.59
N ALA A 61 -5.71 -10.84 -5.32
CA ALA A 61 -6.71 -10.14 -6.11
C ALA A 61 -6.40 -8.64 -6.17
N ARG A 62 -6.83 -7.95 -7.23
CA ARG A 62 -6.79 -6.48 -7.25
C ARG A 62 -7.89 -5.91 -6.37
N LEU A 63 -7.58 -4.83 -5.69
CA LEU A 63 -8.54 -4.04 -4.94
C LEU A 63 -8.45 -2.58 -5.37
N THR A 64 -9.60 -1.99 -5.59
CA THR A 64 -9.78 -0.56 -5.83
C THR A 64 -10.80 -0.04 -4.83
N LEU A 65 -10.57 1.12 -4.24
CA LEU A 65 -11.57 1.79 -3.43
C LEU A 65 -12.65 2.37 -4.36
N ASP A 66 -13.69 1.60 -4.63
CA ASP A 66 -14.84 1.96 -5.47
C ASP A 66 -16.18 1.59 -4.82
N PHE A 67 -16.21 1.59 -3.48
CA PHE A 67 -17.35 1.21 -2.64
C PHE A 67 -17.57 2.22 -1.52
N PRO A 68 -18.81 2.30 -0.96
CA PRO A 68 -19.10 3.16 0.18
C PRO A 68 -18.23 2.82 1.38
N GLY A 69 -18.01 3.79 2.23
CA GLY A 69 -17.27 3.60 3.47
C GLY A 69 -17.40 4.79 4.39
N SER A 70 -16.72 4.69 5.51
CA SER A 70 -16.67 5.75 6.50
C SER A 70 -15.38 5.69 7.32
N ILE A 71 -15.12 6.79 7.99
CA ILE A 71 -14.15 6.87 9.08
C ILE A 71 -14.85 7.29 10.36
N CYS A 72 -14.42 6.71 11.48
CA CYS A 72 -14.81 7.10 12.82
C CYS A 72 -13.61 7.05 13.77
N THR A 73 -13.75 7.60 14.95
CA THR A 73 -12.75 7.48 16.01
C THR A 73 -13.12 6.35 16.97
N ASN A 74 -12.28 6.10 17.98
CA ASN A 74 -12.60 5.15 19.06
C ASN A 74 -13.72 5.64 20.00
N ASN A 75 -14.14 6.90 19.88
CA ASN A 75 -15.27 7.45 20.62
C ASN A 75 -16.58 7.16 19.88
N PRO A 76 -17.46 6.27 20.39
CA PRO A 76 -18.70 5.91 19.70
C PRO A 76 -19.73 7.05 19.62
N SER A 77 -19.55 8.11 20.41
CA SER A 77 -20.41 9.31 20.38
C SER A 77 -19.88 10.37 19.41
N ALA A 78 -18.70 10.18 18.84
CA ALA A 78 -18.14 11.13 17.88
C ALA A 78 -18.83 11.00 16.52
N PRO A 79 -18.98 12.10 15.78
CA PRO A 79 -19.58 12.09 14.46
C PRO A 79 -18.73 11.25 13.49
N GLN A 80 -19.40 10.48 12.64
CA GLN A 80 -18.80 9.67 11.59
C GLN A 80 -18.77 10.46 10.28
N ILE A 81 -17.69 10.28 9.50
CA ILE A 81 -17.60 10.83 8.14
C ILE A 81 -17.81 9.66 7.17
N ALA A 82 -18.99 9.61 6.54
CA ALA A 82 -19.35 8.55 5.59
C ALA A 82 -19.48 9.08 4.17
N TRP A 83 -19.14 8.27 3.18
CA TRP A 83 -19.24 8.59 1.76
C TRP A 83 -19.91 7.47 0.96
N GLN A 84 -20.50 7.84 -0.16
CA GLN A 84 -21.09 6.94 -1.13
C GLN A 84 -20.12 6.64 -2.27
N LYS A 85 -20.39 5.58 -3.05
CA LYS A 85 -19.55 5.17 -4.18
C LYS A 85 -19.33 6.29 -5.22
N ASN A 86 -20.35 7.07 -5.52
CA ASN A 86 -20.29 8.19 -6.47
C ASN A 86 -19.51 9.41 -5.96
N ALA A 87 -19.16 9.42 -4.67
CA ALA A 87 -18.33 10.45 -4.04
C ALA A 87 -16.83 10.06 -3.97
N ILE A 88 -16.42 9.02 -4.70
CA ILE A 88 -15.03 8.60 -4.79
C ILE A 88 -14.40 9.16 -6.06
N ASN A 89 -13.33 9.95 -5.89
CA ASN A 89 -12.62 10.65 -6.96
C ASN A 89 -13.56 11.51 -7.85
N PRO A 90 -14.53 12.24 -7.29
CA PRO A 90 -15.44 13.01 -8.10
C PRO A 90 -14.72 14.21 -8.73
N GLU A 91 -15.14 14.61 -9.94
CA GLU A 91 -14.65 15.83 -10.57
C GLU A 91 -15.16 17.08 -9.85
N VAL A 92 -16.43 17.03 -9.45
CA VAL A 92 -17.10 18.03 -8.62
C VAL A 92 -17.58 17.29 -7.38
N PRO A 93 -17.10 17.64 -6.17
CA PRO A 93 -17.56 17.00 -4.96
C PRO A 93 -19.05 17.32 -4.70
N PRO A 94 -19.79 16.40 -4.05
CA PRO A 94 -21.15 16.69 -3.61
C PRO A 94 -21.18 17.93 -2.70
N HIS A 95 -22.20 18.77 -2.81
CA HIS A 95 -22.28 20.01 -2.05
C HIS A 95 -22.31 19.77 -0.53
N ASP A 96 -23.22 18.91 -0.06
CA ASP A 96 -23.49 18.69 1.37
C ASP A 96 -22.84 17.43 1.94
N ASP A 97 -22.34 16.53 1.07
CA ASP A 97 -21.82 15.23 1.48
C ASP A 97 -20.28 15.16 1.40
N PRO A 98 -19.66 14.29 2.20
CA PRO A 98 -18.24 14.00 2.07
C PRO A 98 -17.89 13.38 0.73
N ALA A 99 -16.69 13.71 0.24
CA ALA A 99 -16.05 13.06 -0.90
C ALA A 99 -14.69 12.50 -0.50
N VAL A 100 -14.20 11.48 -1.20
CA VAL A 100 -12.87 10.94 -0.97
C VAL A 100 -12.06 10.90 -2.27
N TYR A 101 -10.76 11.17 -2.14
CA TYR A 101 -9.81 11.12 -3.26
C TYR A 101 -8.70 10.14 -2.92
N THR A 102 -8.50 9.18 -3.80
CA THR A 102 -7.42 8.20 -3.75
C THR A 102 -6.25 8.64 -4.60
N LEU A 103 -5.10 8.01 -4.47
CA LEU A 103 -3.92 8.31 -5.29
C LEU A 103 -4.09 7.92 -6.78
N ASN A 104 -5.21 7.28 -7.15
CA ASN A 104 -5.63 7.09 -8.54
C ASN A 104 -6.28 8.33 -9.16
N TYR A 105 -6.63 9.35 -8.37
CA TYR A 105 -7.18 10.59 -8.90
C TYR A 105 -6.14 11.27 -9.80
N GLU A 106 -6.44 11.35 -11.09
CA GLU A 106 -5.46 11.80 -12.09
C GLU A 106 -5.28 13.31 -12.15
N LYS A 107 -6.28 14.08 -11.68
CA LYS A 107 -6.17 15.53 -11.59
C LYS A 107 -5.15 15.87 -10.51
N GLY A 108 -4.24 16.78 -10.80
CA GLY A 108 -3.16 17.16 -9.89
C GLY A 108 -3.60 18.03 -8.72
N SER A 109 -4.88 18.40 -8.63
CA SER A 109 -5.47 19.25 -7.60
C SER A 109 -6.87 18.79 -7.22
N ILE A 110 -7.25 19.05 -5.98
CA ILE A 110 -8.55 18.73 -5.40
C ILE A 110 -9.31 20.03 -5.18
N PRO A 111 -10.62 20.11 -5.53
CA PRO A 111 -11.47 21.26 -5.17
C PRO A 111 -11.51 21.43 -3.64
N ILE A 112 -11.31 22.68 -3.17
CA ILE A 112 -11.31 23.02 -1.74
C ILE A 112 -12.25 24.20 -1.41
N GLU A 113 -12.82 24.84 -2.43
CA GLU A 113 -13.80 25.91 -2.21
C GLU A 113 -14.91 25.41 -1.25
N ASP A 114 -15.13 26.14 -0.16
CA ASP A 114 -16.09 25.79 0.90
C ASP A 114 -15.94 24.37 1.50
N ARG A 115 -14.73 23.82 1.48
CA ARG A 115 -14.47 22.46 2.00
C ARG A 115 -13.19 22.37 2.82
N ALA A 116 -13.20 21.53 3.84
CA ALA A 116 -12.00 21.09 4.55
C ALA A 116 -11.52 19.74 3.97
N LEU A 117 -10.22 19.58 3.86
CA LEU A 117 -9.60 18.36 3.33
C LEU A 117 -8.70 17.69 4.37
N LEU A 118 -9.12 16.53 4.87
CA LEU A 118 -8.36 15.70 5.80
C LEU A 118 -7.50 14.73 4.99
N VAL A 119 -6.19 14.74 5.19
CA VAL A 119 -5.24 13.80 4.57
C VAL A 119 -4.91 12.69 5.55
N LEU A 120 -5.32 11.48 5.24
CA LEU A 120 -5.14 10.30 6.10
C LEU A 120 -3.95 9.47 5.61
N CYS A 121 -2.88 9.37 6.41
CA CYS A 121 -1.77 8.45 6.17
C CYS A 121 -1.87 7.24 7.12
N GLY A 122 -1.99 6.03 6.54
CA GLY A 122 -2.42 4.89 7.34
C GLY A 122 -3.80 5.15 7.92
N ASN A 123 -3.96 4.97 9.20
CA ASN A 123 -5.19 5.24 9.97
C ASN A 123 -5.11 6.53 10.81
N ARG A 124 -4.32 7.52 10.39
CA ARG A 124 -4.12 8.76 11.15
C ARG A 124 -4.32 9.99 10.27
N VAL A 125 -4.97 11.01 10.81
CA VAL A 125 -5.03 12.34 10.17
C VAL A 125 -3.63 12.94 10.21
N ALA A 126 -2.99 13.02 9.06
CA ALA A 126 -1.63 13.53 8.93
C ALA A 126 -1.59 15.04 8.68
N GLN A 127 -2.64 15.57 8.04
CA GLN A 127 -2.72 16.97 7.66
C GLN A 127 -4.17 17.38 7.46
N ILE A 128 -4.47 18.64 7.75
CA ILE A 128 -5.76 19.28 7.42
C ILE A 128 -5.48 20.50 6.57
N LEU A 129 -6.10 20.56 5.40
CA LEU A 129 -6.03 21.68 4.49
C LEU A 129 -7.39 22.39 4.50
N LEU A 130 -7.36 23.67 4.80
CA LEU A 130 -8.53 24.55 4.81
C LEU A 130 -8.46 25.51 3.62
N PRO A 131 -9.59 25.99 3.12
CA PRO A 131 -9.59 26.98 2.06
C PRO A 131 -8.93 28.27 2.55
N GLU A 132 -8.08 28.84 1.69
CA GLU A 132 -7.57 30.22 1.84
C GLU A 132 -8.35 31.13 0.92
N ASP A 133 -8.41 32.41 1.23
CA ASP A 133 -9.14 33.42 0.42
C ASP A 133 -8.71 33.37 -1.06
N GLY A 134 -9.67 33.07 -1.94
CA GLY A 134 -9.45 33.03 -3.39
C GLY A 134 -8.86 31.74 -3.93
N LEU A 135 -8.66 30.69 -3.10
CA LEU A 135 -8.25 29.35 -3.57
C LEU A 135 -9.46 28.46 -3.82
N GLU A 136 -9.66 28.06 -5.07
CA GLU A 136 -10.70 27.09 -5.48
C GLU A 136 -10.20 25.64 -5.42
N VAL A 137 -8.88 25.45 -5.53
CA VAL A 137 -8.25 24.12 -5.60
C VAL A 137 -6.94 24.08 -4.82
N VAL A 138 -6.60 22.93 -4.25
CA VAL A 138 -5.28 22.67 -3.66
C VAL A 138 -4.56 21.56 -4.40
N PRO A 139 -3.21 21.61 -4.49
CA PRO A 139 -2.45 20.49 -5.02
C PRO A 139 -2.71 19.23 -4.21
N MET A 140 -3.04 18.12 -4.88
CA MET A 140 -3.20 16.83 -4.23
C MET A 140 -1.86 16.40 -3.62
N GLN A 141 -1.88 16.08 -2.34
CA GLN A 141 -0.73 15.50 -1.67
C GLN A 141 -0.56 14.05 -2.17
N PRO A 142 0.62 13.62 -2.67
CA PRO A 142 0.80 12.25 -3.15
C PRO A 142 0.99 11.25 -2.02
N MET A 143 0.21 11.38 -0.95
CA MET A 143 0.21 10.52 0.22
C MET A 143 -1.21 10.35 0.76
N GLY A 144 -1.52 9.14 1.21
CA GLY A 144 -2.74 8.85 1.96
C GLY A 144 -4.06 8.98 1.19
N LEU A 145 -5.15 8.81 1.92
CA LEU A 145 -6.52 9.04 1.47
C LEU A 145 -6.93 10.47 1.84
N HIS A 146 -7.54 11.19 0.90
CA HIS A 146 -8.04 12.53 1.16
C HIS A 146 -9.54 12.48 1.37
N VAL A 147 -9.99 12.94 2.53
CA VAL A 147 -11.41 13.02 2.88
C VAL A 147 -11.81 14.49 2.88
N SER A 148 -12.65 14.86 1.93
CA SER A 148 -13.17 16.22 1.74
C SER A 148 -14.55 16.32 2.37
N VAL A 149 -14.76 17.32 3.21
CA VAL A 149 -16.04 17.56 3.91
C VAL A 149 -16.45 19.03 3.72
N PRO A 150 -17.75 19.34 3.70
CA PRO A 150 -18.21 20.74 3.70
C PRO A 150 -17.58 21.51 4.86
N LEU A 151 -17.17 22.75 4.62
CA LEU A 151 -16.44 23.57 5.60
C LEU A 151 -17.29 23.88 6.85
N ASP A 152 -18.56 24.19 6.66
CA ASP A 152 -19.50 24.46 7.77
C ASP A 152 -19.60 23.23 8.67
N ARG A 153 -19.81 22.04 8.07
CA ARG A 153 -19.86 20.79 8.81
C ARG A 153 -18.55 20.48 9.54
N TYR A 154 -17.41 20.82 8.92
CA TYR A 154 -16.11 20.65 9.58
C TYR A 154 -16.03 21.46 10.87
N TYR A 155 -16.37 22.73 10.83
CA TYR A 155 -16.30 23.60 12.01
C TYR A 155 -17.37 23.28 13.05
N ASP A 156 -18.59 23.00 12.62
CA ASP A 156 -19.72 22.80 13.53
C ASP A 156 -19.73 21.43 14.23
N GLU A 157 -19.23 20.38 13.55
CA GLU A 157 -19.39 19.00 14.04
C GLU A 157 -18.08 18.24 14.17
N LEU A 158 -17.06 18.50 13.36
CA LEU A 158 -15.94 17.59 13.13
C LEU A 158 -14.61 18.07 13.71
N SER A 159 -14.37 19.37 13.81
CA SER A 159 -13.08 19.97 14.14
C SER A 159 -12.54 19.55 15.51
N ASP A 160 -13.40 19.36 16.50
CA ASP A 160 -13.03 18.90 17.85
C ASP A 160 -12.69 17.40 17.89
N THR A 161 -13.09 16.65 16.87
CA THR A 161 -12.90 15.19 16.77
C THR A 161 -11.77 14.82 15.83
N TYR A 162 -11.71 15.47 14.67
CA TYR A 162 -10.76 15.17 13.59
C TYR A 162 -9.74 16.30 13.45
N PHE A 163 -8.63 16.19 14.14
CA PHE A 163 -7.49 17.09 14.09
C PHE A 163 -6.22 16.30 13.74
N GLU A 164 -5.14 16.99 13.41
CA GLU A 164 -3.87 16.35 13.07
C GLU A 164 -3.38 15.45 14.22
N GLY A 165 -3.06 14.20 13.88
CA GLY A 165 -2.70 13.16 14.84
C GLY A 165 -3.84 12.24 15.25
N THR A 166 -5.11 12.58 14.98
CA THR A 166 -6.27 11.73 15.33
C THR A 166 -6.17 10.36 14.64
N GLU A 167 -6.31 9.29 15.41
CA GLU A 167 -6.46 7.94 14.89
C GLU A 167 -7.91 7.66 14.50
N VAL A 168 -8.07 7.10 13.30
CA VAL A 168 -9.38 6.72 12.76
C VAL A 168 -9.49 5.22 12.55
N GLN A 169 -10.71 4.73 12.52
CA GLN A 169 -11.10 3.40 12.08
C GLN A 169 -11.83 3.53 10.75
N PHE A 170 -11.54 2.61 9.84
CA PHE A 170 -12.23 2.51 8.56
C PHE A 170 -13.32 1.46 8.66
N ASP A 171 -14.51 1.81 8.19
CA ASP A 171 -15.61 0.88 7.95
C ASP A 171 -15.97 0.94 6.48
N PHE A 172 -15.77 -0.18 5.77
CA PHE A 172 -15.96 -0.28 4.33
C PHE A 172 -17.09 -1.25 4.00
N ALA A 173 -17.93 -0.88 3.07
CA ALA A 173 -18.94 -1.77 2.50
C ALA A 173 -18.27 -2.78 1.54
N TRP A 174 -17.50 -3.70 2.11
CA TRP A 174 -16.77 -4.73 1.37
C TRP A 174 -17.70 -5.58 0.49
N SER A 175 -17.22 -5.95 -0.69
CA SER A 175 -17.86 -7.02 -1.45
C SER A 175 -17.74 -8.35 -0.70
N THR A 176 -18.62 -9.32 -1.03
CA THR A 176 -18.66 -10.64 -0.37
C THR A 176 -17.29 -11.31 -0.31
N PHE A 177 -16.47 -11.18 -1.35
CA PHE A 177 -15.11 -11.73 -1.36
C PHE A 177 -14.21 -11.11 -0.28
N TRP A 178 -14.29 -9.78 -0.07
CA TRP A 178 -13.42 -9.08 0.87
C TRP A 178 -13.91 -9.12 2.33
N GLN A 179 -15.19 -9.43 2.57
CA GLN A 179 -15.76 -9.52 3.92
C GLN A 179 -15.13 -10.61 4.77
N ASP A 180 -14.64 -11.68 4.15
CA ASP A 180 -14.03 -12.82 4.85
C ASP A 180 -12.52 -12.65 5.08
N MET A 181 -11.89 -11.59 4.56
CA MET A 181 -10.46 -11.36 4.72
C MET A 181 -10.14 -10.81 6.10
N VAL A 182 -9.13 -11.39 6.74
CA VAL A 182 -8.66 -10.97 8.08
C VAL A 182 -7.31 -10.29 8.05
N ASP A 183 -6.43 -10.71 7.14
CA ASP A 183 -5.12 -10.09 6.94
C ASP A 183 -4.96 -9.76 5.45
N ALA A 184 -4.43 -8.58 5.15
CA ALA A 184 -4.22 -8.16 3.78
C ALA A 184 -3.08 -7.14 3.67
N VAL A 185 -2.32 -7.23 2.58
CA VAL A 185 -1.27 -6.26 2.24
C VAL A 185 -1.27 -5.99 0.74
N GLU A 186 -1.42 -4.71 0.39
CA GLU A 186 -1.29 -4.23 -0.98
C GLU A 186 0.18 -4.10 -1.36
N ALA A 187 0.51 -4.56 -2.56
CA ALA A 187 1.84 -4.39 -3.14
C ALA A 187 1.72 -4.34 -4.68
N GLY A 188 2.58 -5.00 -5.42
CA GLY A 188 2.45 -5.10 -6.88
C GLY A 188 3.75 -4.82 -7.62
N PRO A 189 3.69 -4.97 -8.93
CA PRO A 189 2.50 -5.26 -9.76
C PRO A 189 2.03 -6.71 -9.68
N LEU A 190 0.80 -6.93 -10.18
CA LEU A 190 0.31 -8.28 -10.46
C LEU A 190 1.16 -8.90 -11.56
N LEU A 191 1.69 -10.09 -11.32
CA LEU A 191 2.61 -10.78 -12.24
C LEU A 191 1.86 -11.85 -13.05
N LEU A 192 1.08 -12.68 -12.36
CA LEU A 192 0.33 -13.78 -12.96
C LEU A 192 -1.12 -13.78 -12.48
N ARG A 193 -2.03 -14.08 -13.40
CA ARG A 193 -3.43 -14.36 -13.13
C ARG A 193 -3.86 -15.57 -13.98
N ASN A 194 -4.36 -16.61 -13.32
CA ASN A 194 -4.79 -17.85 -14.01
C ASN A 194 -3.66 -18.42 -14.91
N ASN A 195 -2.44 -18.47 -14.38
CA ASN A 195 -1.23 -18.96 -15.07
C ASN A 195 -0.87 -18.17 -16.37
N ARG A 196 -1.37 -16.94 -16.52
CA ARG A 196 -1.04 -16.02 -17.63
C ARG A 196 -0.38 -14.78 -17.06
N ILE A 197 0.59 -14.20 -17.81
CA ILE A 197 1.19 -12.92 -17.46
C ILE A 197 0.10 -11.85 -17.45
N ALA A 198 0.01 -11.09 -16.35
CA ALA A 198 -1.06 -10.14 -16.06
C ALA A 198 -0.52 -8.76 -15.65
N ILE A 199 0.71 -8.43 -16.03
CA ILE A 199 1.33 -7.14 -15.71
C ILE A 199 0.60 -6.03 -16.45
N ASP A 200 0.00 -5.11 -15.71
CA ASP A 200 -0.72 -3.95 -16.23
C ASP A 200 -0.48 -2.73 -15.33
N LEU A 201 0.61 -2.04 -15.62
CA LEU A 201 1.07 -0.91 -14.80
C LEU A 201 0.18 0.33 -14.94
N LEU A 202 -0.62 0.44 -16.01
CA LEU A 202 -1.55 1.56 -16.19
C LEU A 202 -2.75 1.41 -15.29
N THR A 203 -3.48 0.29 -15.41
CA THR A 203 -4.67 0.02 -14.58
C THR A 203 -4.35 0.01 -13.09
N GLU A 204 -3.16 -0.44 -12.70
CA GLU A 204 -2.72 -0.44 -11.31
C GLU A 204 -2.25 0.93 -10.78
N GLY A 205 -2.29 1.97 -11.59
CA GLY A 205 -1.92 3.32 -11.18
C GLY A 205 -0.40 3.53 -11.00
N TRP A 206 0.47 2.65 -11.54
CA TRP A 206 1.93 2.82 -11.40
C TRP A 206 2.49 3.99 -12.21
N LYS A 207 1.77 4.46 -13.23
CA LYS A 207 2.18 5.54 -14.12
C LYS A 207 1.54 6.90 -13.79
N THR A 208 0.72 6.97 -12.73
CA THR A 208 0.12 8.23 -12.29
C THR A 208 1.18 9.19 -11.75
N LYS A 209 0.85 10.50 -11.71
CA LYS A 209 1.71 11.54 -11.10
C LYS A 209 2.03 11.19 -9.65
N ASN A 210 1.02 10.81 -8.88
CA ASN A 210 1.17 10.48 -7.46
C ASN A 210 2.10 9.27 -7.24
N SER A 211 1.92 8.20 -8.01
CA SER A 211 2.80 7.02 -7.93
C SER A 211 4.26 7.37 -8.26
N LYS A 212 4.50 8.20 -9.28
CA LYS A 212 5.85 8.65 -9.65
C LYS A 212 6.53 9.44 -8.54
N LEU A 213 5.78 10.26 -7.81
CA LEU A 213 6.30 11.06 -6.70
C LEU A 213 6.66 10.19 -5.50
N THR A 214 5.84 9.18 -5.20
CA THR A 214 6.02 8.31 -4.01
C THR A 214 7.01 7.17 -4.24
N GLN A 215 7.32 6.82 -5.50
CA GLN A 215 8.22 5.71 -5.81
C GLN A 215 9.59 6.15 -6.32
N ALA A 216 10.07 7.30 -5.85
CA ALA A 216 11.37 7.84 -6.19
C ALA A 216 11.61 8.01 -7.71
N GLY A 217 10.54 8.22 -8.49
CA GLY A 217 10.62 8.56 -9.90
C GLY A 217 11.13 7.46 -10.82
N ARG A 218 11.16 6.20 -10.38
CA ARG A 218 11.57 5.08 -11.23
C ARG A 218 10.43 4.67 -12.15
N LEU A 219 10.42 5.23 -13.34
CA LEU A 219 9.40 5.00 -14.38
C LEU A 219 9.54 3.63 -15.09
N ASP A 220 10.72 3.01 -15.01
CA ASP A 220 11.07 1.83 -15.80
C ASP A 220 11.11 0.54 -14.97
N LEU A 221 10.26 0.45 -13.93
CA LEU A 221 10.15 -0.76 -13.12
C LEU A 221 9.84 -2.02 -13.96
N GLU A 222 9.24 -1.84 -15.13
CA GLU A 222 8.93 -2.93 -16.06
C GLU A 222 10.16 -3.47 -16.77
N THR A 223 11.08 -2.59 -17.18
CA THR A 223 12.24 -2.91 -18.02
C THR A 223 13.54 -3.02 -17.24
N LEU A 224 13.64 -2.33 -16.09
CA LEU A 224 14.85 -2.35 -15.27
C LEU A 224 14.96 -3.62 -14.45
N ARG A 225 16.10 -4.30 -14.63
CA ARG A 225 16.51 -5.39 -13.74
C ARG A 225 16.91 -4.83 -12.38
N GLY A 226 16.60 -5.58 -11.35
CA GLY A 226 16.96 -5.27 -9.97
C GLY A 226 16.47 -6.35 -9.01
N PRO A 227 16.80 -6.24 -7.72
CA PRO A 227 16.29 -7.15 -6.73
C PRO A 227 14.77 -7.17 -6.75
N LYS A 228 14.19 -8.36 -6.68
CA LYS A 228 12.73 -8.56 -6.70
C LYS A 228 12.34 -9.61 -5.66
N LEU A 229 11.17 -9.42 -5.09
CA LEU A 229 10.48 -10.42 -4.29
C LEU A 229 9.13 -10.71 -4.93
N GLY A 230 8.95 -11.94 -5.37
CA GLY A 230 7.68 -12.43 -5.89
C GLY A 230 7.01 -13.38 -4.94
N VAL A 231 5.70 -13.23 -4.79
CA VAL A 231 4.84 -14.18 -4.07
C VAL A 231 3.87 -14.78 -5.06
N GLY A 232 3.91 -16.10 -5.18
CA GLY A 232 3.02 -16.88 -6.03
C GLY A 232 2.09 -17.76 -5.20
N LEU A 233 0.94 -18.08 -5.76
CA LEU A 233 0.00 -19.07 -5.24
C LEU A 233 -0.20 -20.15 -6.29
N THR A 234 0.01 -21.41 -5.91
CA THR A 234 -0.39 -22.56 -6.74
C THR A 234 -1.90 -22.75 -6.71
N ARG A 235 -2.44 -23.59 -7.58
CA ARG A 235 -3.88 -23.95 -7.58
C ARG A 235 -4.34 -24.55 -6.25
N ASN A 236 -3.44 -25.21 -5.53
CA ASN A 236 -3.73 -25.89 -4.26
C ASN A 236 -3.50 -24.95 -3.04
N GLY A 237 -3.26 -23.65 -3.26
CA GLY A 237 -3.07 -22.68 -2.20
C GLY A 237 -1.69 -22.69 -1.53
N VAL A 238 -0.70 -23.37 -2.14
CA VAL A 238 0.69 -23.31 -1.66
C VAL A 238 1.28 -21.95 -1.99
N ILE A 239 1.87 -21.28 -1.00
CA ILE A 239 2.57 -20.01 -1.17
C ILE A 239 4.00 -20.28 -1.64
N LEU A 240 4.36 -19.69 -2.77
CA LEU A 240 5.70 -19.71 -3.34
C LEU A 240 6.36 -18.35 -3.06
N LEU A 241 7.57 -18.38 -2.49
CA LEU A 241 8.35 -17.17 -2.21
C LEU A 241 9.62 -17.21 -3.06
N LEU A 242 9.82 -16.23 -3.91
CA LEU A 242 10.95 -16.12 -4.81
C LEU A 242 11.65 -14.77 -4.62
N ALA A 243 12.83 -14.78 -4.01
CA ALA A 243 13.69 -13.61 -3.91
C ALA A 243 14.79 -13.69 -4.98
N VAL A 244 14.90 -12.67 -5.81
CA VAL A 244 15.96 -12.52 -6.82
C VAL A 244 16.92 -11.46 -6.32
N ASN A 245 18.19 -11.84 -6.14
CA ASN A 245 19.27 -10.88 -5.85
C ASN A 245 19.47 -9.95 -7.05
N GLY A 246 19.96 -8.75 -6.79
CA GLY A 246 20.24 -7.80 -7.85
C GLY A 246 21.05 -6.61 -7.37
N ARG A 247 21.53 -5.80 -8.30
CA ARG A 247 22.43 -4.67 -8.03
C ARG A 247 23.70 -5.08 -7.30
N ILE A 248 24.14 -6.31 -7.53
CA ILE A 248 25.39 -6.86 -7.02
C ILE A 248 26.20 -7.42 -8.19
N ARG A 249 27.50 -7.66 -8.00
CA ARG A 249 28.40 -8.13 -9.06
C ARG A 249 27.91 -9.42 -9.73
N ASP A 250 27.39 -10.34 -8.94
CA ASP A 250 27.01 -11.67 -9.40
C ASP A 250 25.55 -11.76 -9.88
N SER A 251 24.79 -10.67 -9.72
CA SER A 251 23.39 -10.60 -10.16
C SER A 251 22.94 -9.18 -10.45
N VAL A 252 22.52 -8.93 -11.67
CA VAL A 252 21.87 -7.67 -12.06
C VAL A 252 20.42 -7.60 -11.58
N GLY A 253 19.81 -8.75 -11.23
CA GLY A 253 18.41 -8.88 -10.85
C GLY A 253 17.50 -9.27 -12.00
N ALA A 254 16.19 -9.13 -11.80
CA ALA A 254 15.15 -9.48 -12.76
C ALA A 254 14.25 -8.28 -13.08
N THR A 255 13.63 -8.30 -14.27
CA THR A 255 12.45 -7.51 -14.61
C THR A 255 11.19 -8.14 -14.01
N TYR A 256 10.05 -7.44 -14.00
CA TYR A 256 8.78 -8.04 -13.56
C TYR A 256 8.35 -9.21 -14.46
N ARG A 257 8.61 -9.12 -15.77
CA ARG A 257 8.28 -10.20 -16.71
C ARG A 257 9.13 -11.45 -16.45
N GLU A 258 10.42 -11.30 -16.19
CA GLU A 258 11.31 -12.41 -15.83
C GLU A 258 10.88 -13.04 -14.50
N LEU A 259 10.55 -12.24 -13.49
CA LEU A 259 10.03 -12.73 -12.21
C LEU A 259 8.73 -13.52 -12.40
N ALA A 260 7.82 -13.03 -13.26
CA ALA A 260 6.57 -13.72 -13.57
C ALA A 260 6.83 -15.09 -14.22
N LEU A 261 7.78 -15.16 -15.17
CA LEU A 261 8.16 -16.42 -15.82
C LEU A 261 8.77 -17.41 -14.83
N LEU A 262 9.68 -16.97 -13.97
CA LEU A 262 10.28 -17.81 -12.95
C LEU A 262 9.23 -18.38 -11.99
N LEU A 263 8.27 -17.57 -11.54
CA LEU A 263 7.17 -18.04 -10.69
C LEU A 263 6.23 -19.00 -11.43
N LYS A 264 6.00 -18.76 -12.72
CA LYS A 264 5.19 -19.65 -13.57
C LYS A 264 5.86 -21.01 -13.75
N GLU A 265 7.19 -21.08 -13.90
CA GLU A 265 7.97 -22.32 -13.94
C GLU A 265 7.87 -23.12 -12.63
N GLN A 266 7.63 -22.43 -11.51
CA GLN A 266 7.35 -23.05 -10.20
C GLN A 266 5.86 -23.33 -9.98
N GLU A 267 5.06 -23.38 -11.03
CA GLU A 267 3.63 -23.70 -11.01
C GLU A 267 2.73 -22.67 -10.29
N ALA A 268 3.19 -21.41 -10.16
CA ALA A 268 2.33 -20.36 -9.67
C ALA A 268 1.14 -20.13 -10.62
N PHE A 269 -0.06 -20.18 -10.06
CA PHE A 269 -1.31 -19.93 -10.77
C PHE A 269 -1.67 -18.43 -10.76
N SER A 270 -1.42 -17.78 -9.61
CA SER A 270 -1.47 -16.32 -9.43
C SER A 270 -0.19 -15.85 -8.75
N ALA A 271 0.28 -14.65 -9.06
CA ALA A 271 1.48 -14.09 -8.43
C ALA A 271 1.48 -12.57 -8.46
N MET A 272 2.16 -11.97 -7.49
CA MET A 272 2.41 -10.54 -7.39
C MET A 272 3.84 -10.25 -6.94
N CYS A 273 4.34 -9.06 -7.23
CA CYS A 273 5.59 -8.55 -6.69
C CYS A 273 5.32 -7.81 -5.38
N PHE A 274 6.29 -7.83 -4.48
CA PHE A 274 6.34 -6.99 -3.29
C PHE A 274 7.33 -5.83 -3.48
N ASP A 275 7.47 -4.93 -2.49
CA ASP A 275 8.36 -3.77 -2.63
C ASP A 275 9.77 -4.23 -3.03
N PRO A 276 10.25 -3.86 -4.23
CA PRO A 276 11.50 -4.35 -4.78
C PRO A 276 12.72 -3.53 -4.31
N GLY A 277 13.87 -3.84 -4.87
CA GLY A 277 15.10 -3.09 -4.65
C GLY A 277 15.67 -3.37 -3.26
N GLY A 278 16.04 -2.31 -2.53
CA GLY A 278 16.66 -2.44 -1.21
C GLY A 278 15.74 -2.98 -0.11
N SER A 279 14.43 -3.05 -0.36
CA SER A 279 13.47 -3.64 0.58
C SER A 279 13.47 -5.17 0.53
N VAL A 280 13.95 -5.77 -0.56
CA VAL A 280 13.88 -7.24 -0.75
C VAL A 280 14.59 -7.97 0.37
N THR A 281 13.80 -8.61 1.21
CA THR A 281 14.28 -9.40 2.34
C THR A 281 13.38 -10.64 2.49
N LEU A 282 13.98 -11.81 2.38
CA LEU A 282 13.34 -13.11 2.62
C LEU A 282 14.06 -13.80 3.78
N VAL A 283 13.32 -14.14 4.81
CA VAL A 283 13.82 -14.86 5.98
C VAL A 283 13.14 -16.22 6.06
N THR A 284 13.91 -17.28 6.25
CA THR A 284 13.38 -18.60 6.59
C THR A 284 14.18 -19.18 7.76
N GLN A 285 13.49 -19.80 8.71
CA GLN A 285 14.13 -20.38 9.90
C GLN A 285 15.05 -19.40 10.65
N GLY A 286 14.66 -18.12 10.67
CA GLY A 286 15.44 -17.06 11.34
C GLY A 286 16.66 -16.54 10.57
N GLN A 287 16.89 -17.00 9.33
CA GLN A 287 18.04 -16.60 8.52
C GLN A 287 17.59 -15.85 7.27
N VAL A 288 18.25 -14.74 6.93
CA VAL A 288 18.07 -14.04 5.65
C VAL A 288 18.59 -14.92 4.52
N ARG A 289 17.79 -15.11 3.49
CA ARG A 289 18.07 -16.02 2.36
C ARG A 289 18.54 -15.33 1.09
N ASN A 290 18.33 -14.05 0.95
CA ASN A 290 18.83 -13.23 -0.16
C ASN A 290 19.93 -12.30 0.33
N ILE A 291 20.61 -11.64 -0.62
CA ILE A 291 21.54 -10.56 -0.34
C ILE A 291 20.78 -9.24 -0.51
N PRO A 292 20.39 -8.56 0.60
CA PRO A 292 19.70 -7.28 0.50
C PRO A 292 20.67 -6.23 -0.04
N PRO A 293 20.39 -5.58 -1.17
CA PRO A 293 21.29 -4.55 -1.68
C PRO A 293 21.13 -3.29 -0.83
N HIS A 294 22.22 -2.79 -0.29
CA HIS A 294 22.24 -1.49 0.34
C HIS A 294 22.15 -0.41 -0.73
N ASN A 295 21.16 0.47 -0.69
CA ASN A 295 20.97 1.51 -1.71
C ASN A 295 22.00 2.64 -1.64
N GLU A 296 22.70 2.78 -0.51
CA GLU A 296 23.58 3.94 -0.23
C GLU A 296 25.06 3.71 -0.57
N ASP A 297 25.50 2.44 -0.70
CA ASP A 297 26.92 2.11 -0.88
C ASP A 297 27.28 1.30 -2.14
N VAL A 298 26.35 1.13 -3.08
CA VAL A 298 26.57 0.32 -4.28
C VAL A 298 27.72 0.85 -5.15
N GLU A 299 27.99 2.15 -5.10
CA GLU A 299 29.08 2.78 -5.88
C GLU A 299 30.45 2.57 -5.21
N ASN A 300 30.53 2.48 -3.89
CA ASN A 300 31.78 2.48 -3.15
C ASN A 300 32.18 1.13 -2.56
N ASN A 301 31.24 0.24 -2.24
CA ASN A 301 31.57 -1.08 -1.72
C ASN A 301 30.48 -2.13 -1.98
N PRO A 302 30.46 -2.74 -3.18
CA PRO A 302 29.45 -3.77 -3.52
C PRO A 302 29.60 -5.06 -2.70
N TYR A 303 30.53 -5.15 -1.76
CA TYR A 303 30.94 -6.38 -1.06
C TYR A 303 31.12 -6.25 0.45
N VAL A 304 30.57 -5.23 1.11
CA VAL A 304 30.41 -5.31 2.55
C VAL A 304 29.42 -6.42 2.83
N ALA A 305 29.93 -7.60 2.99
CA ALA A 305 29.16 -8.81 3.27
C ALA A 305 29.00 -9.00 4.76
N PRO A 306 27.84 -9.49 5.20
CA PRO A 306 26.56 -9.39 4.49
C PRO A 306 25.96 -8.01 4.75
N PRO A 307 25.49 -7.30 3.73
CA PRO A 307 24.76 -6.07 3.96
C PRO A 307 23.55 -6.38 4.83
N GLU A 308 23.40 -5.65 5.92
CA GLU A 308 22.25 -5.80 6.81
C GLU A 308 20.97 -5.41 6.07
N PRO A 309 19.87 -6.16 6.25
CA PRO A 309 18.57 -5.76 5.71
C PRO A 309 18.17 -4.41 6.28
N ARG A 310 17.74 -3.49 5.44
CA ARG A 310 17.22 -2.21 5.92
C ARG A 310 15.87 -2.40 6.63
N PRO A 311 15.51 -1.54 7.60
CA PRO A 311 14.18 -1.53 8.17
C PRO A 311 13.10 -1.35 7.10
N VAL A 312 12.02 -2.12 7.20
CA VAL A 312 10.83 -2.03 6.36
C VAL A 312 9.62 -1.69 7.21
N GLY A 313 8.67 -0.90 6.69
CA GLY A 313 7.49 -0.47 7.45
C GLY A 313 6.42 -1.56 7.61
N GLY A 314 6.50 -2.64 6.85
CA GLY A 314 5.58 -3.76 6.93
C GLY A 314 6.26 -5.05 6.51
N ALA A 315 5.81 -6.17 7.09
CA ALA A 315 6.28 -7.50 6.73
C ALA A 315 5.13 -8.51 6.81
N VAL A 316 5.21 -9.58 6.01
CA VAL A 316 4.35 -10.74 6.12
C VAL A 316 5.11 -11.84 6.86
N LEU A 317 4.46 -12.43 7.85
CA LEU A 317 5.03 -13.46 8.71
C LEU A 317 4.20 -14.74 8.57
N ALA A 318 4.82 -15.82 8.15
CA ALA A 318 4.25 -17.15 8.21
C ALA A 318 4.81 -17.88 9.44
N ALA A 319 3.94 -18.41 10.28
CA ALA A 319 4.32 -19.15 11.46
C ALA A 319 3.72 -20.55 11.44
N TYR A 320 4.42 -21.50 12.04
CA TYR A 320 3.80 -22.81 12.32
C TYR A 320 2.70 -22.62 13.37
N PRO A 321 1.56 -23.33 13.25
CA PRO A 321 0.55 -23.33 14.30
C PRO A 321 1.21 -23.77 15.61
N ARG A 322 0.92 -23.05 16.70
CA ARG A 322 1.36 -23.51 18.03
C ARG A 322 0.78 -24.91 18.27
N GLN A 323 1.63 -25.88 18.53
CA GLN A 323 1.15 -27.17 19.02
C GLN A 323 0.37 -26.87 20.31
N LYS A 324 -0.93 -27.20 20.33
CA LYS A 324 -1.68 -27.18 21.58
C LYS A 324 -0.96 -28.14 22.51
N GLU A 325 -0.38 -27.63 23.59
CA GLU A 325 0.09 -28.49 24.67
C GLU A 325 -1.09 -29.38 25.05
N ARG A 326 -0.94 -30.66 24.81
CA ARG A 326 -1.90 -31.67 25.31
C ARG A 326 -1.79 -31.62 26.85
N LYS A 327 -2.78 -30.97 27.50
CA LYS A 327 -2.98 -31.05 28.94
C LYS A 327 -3.46 -32.45 29.31
#